data_2032e608b2d4fef39ad142c8fde29496
#
_entry.id   2032e608b2d4fef39ad142c8fde29496
#
_cell.length_a   1.000
_cell.length_b   1.000
_cell.length_c   1.000
_cell.angle_alpha   90.00
_cell.angle_beta   90.00
_cell.angle_gamma   90.00
#
_symmetry.space_group_name_H-M   'P 1'
#
loop_
_entity.id
_entity.type
_entity.pdbx_description
1 polymer ?
#
loop_
_entity_poly.entity_id
_entity_poly.type
_entity_poly.pdbx_seq_one_letter_code
_entity_poly.pdbx_strand_id
1 'polypeptide(L)'
;MRITAKQALEAFQESFIQQNSAPIAELLSDDFVCISSKNETQTKDEMLEWVGSFEGRIDDFKTLYENDEVLVGTHSVSAYSDEQASIVMFFATLKGYGKISSW
;
A
#
# COMPACT_ATOMS: atom_id res chain seq x y z
N MET A 1 -7.96 -14.37 -9.72
CA MET A 1 -7.48 -14.48 -8.33
C MET A 1 -7.59 -13.12 -7.66
N ARG A 2 -8.22 -13.09 -6.48
CA ARG A 2 -8.48 -11.83 -5.78
C ARG A 2 -7.40 -11.52 -4.77
N ILE A 3 -6.93 -10.26 -4.76
CA ILE A 3 -6.02 -9.78 -3.73
C ILE A 3 -6.86 -9.32 -2.53
N THR A 4 -6.47 -9.72 -1.33
CA THR A 4 -7.09 -9.23 -0.10
C THR A 4 -6.34 -8.01 0.42
N ALA A 5 -7.00 -7.20 1.27
CA ALA A 5 -6.35 -6.08 1.92
C ALA A 5 -5.16 -6.55 2.76
N LYS A 6 -5.29 -7.69 3.44
CA LYS A 6 -4.21 -8.28 4.21
C LYS A 6 -3.00 -8.60 3.34
N GLN A 7 -3.21 -9.21 2.18
CA GLN A 7 -2.12 -9.52 1.25
C GLN A 7 -1.40 -8.27 0.77
N ALA A 8 -2.16 -7.22 0.44
CA ALA A 8 -1.57 -5.95 0.01
C ALA A 8 -0.74 -5.31 1.12
N LEU A 9 -1.27 -5.28 2.34
CA LEU A 9 -0.55 -4.68 3.48
C LEU A 9 0.68 -5.51 3.86
N GLU A 10 0.61 -6.83 3.79
CA GLU A 10 1.77 -7.68 4.03
C GLU A 10 2.86 -7.45 2.98
N ALA A 11 2.48 -7.22 1.73
CA ALA A 11 3.44 -6.91 0.68
C ALA A 11 4.11 -5.55 0.90
N PHE A 12 3.37 -4.54 1.34
CA PHE A 12 3.95 -3.26 1.73
C PHE A 12 4.91 -3.44 2.91
N GLN A 13 4.50 -4.17 3.94
CA GLN A 13 5.33 -4.42 5.11
C GLN A 13 6.63 -5.12 4.73
N GLU A 14 6.55 -6.15 3.91
CA GLU A 14 7.71 -6.87 3.41
C GLU A 14 8.65 -5.93 2.63
N SER A 15 8.08 -5.07 1.80
CA SER A 15 8.85 -4.10 1.02
C SER A 15 9.60 -3.12 1.92
N PHE A 16 8.96 -2.64 2.98
CA PHE A 16 9.60 -1.74 3.94
C PHE A 16 10.71 -2.44 4.72
N ILE A 17 10.48 -3.67 5.17
CA ILE A 17 11.48 -4.44 5.93
C ILE A 17 12.72 -4.70 5.09
N GLN A 18 12.54 -5.09 3.82
CA GLN A 18 13.64 -5.39 2.92
C GLN A 18 14.25 -4.15 2.27
N GLN A 19 13.59 -3.00 2.41
CA GLN A 19 13.92 -1.78 1.65
C GLN A 19 14.02 -2.06 0.15
N ASN A 20 13.04 -2.81 -0.32
CA ASN A 20 12.94 -3.26 -1.71
C ASN A 20 11.47 -3.29 -2.11
N SER A 21 11.12 -2.55 -3.15
CA SER A 21 9.74 -2.42 -3.60
C SER A 21 9.20 -3.63 -4.36
N ALA A 22 10.02 -4.63 -4.67
CA ALA A 22 9.60 -5.77 -5.47
C ALA A 22 8.35 -6.50 -4.96
N PRO A 23 8.20 -6.79 -3.64
CA PRO A 23 7.00 -7.49 -3.17
C PRO A 23 5.70 -6.77 -3.49
N ILE A 24 5.63 -5.46 -3.27
CA ILE A 24 4.41 -4.70 -3.56
C ILE A 24 4.27 -4.42 -5.07
N ALA A 25 5.38 -4.25 -5.78
CA ALA A 25 5.36 -3.96 -7.22
C ALA A 25 4.60 -5.03 -8.01
N GLU A 26 4.70 -6.28 -7.59
CA GLU A 26 4.02 -7.39 -8.27
C GLU A 26 2.50 -7.31 -8.18
N LEU A 27 1.98 -6.61 -7.17
CA LEU A 27 0.53 -6.47 -6.95
C LEU A 27 -0.05 -5.24 -7.63
N LEU A 28 0.78 -4.35 -8.17
CA LEU A 28 0.33 -3.10 -8.77
C LEU A 28 0.18 -3.23 -10.28
N SER A 29 -0.89 -2.62 -10.83
CA SER A 29 -1.06 -2.54 -12.28
C SER A 29 -0.04 -1.57 -12.88
N ASP A 30 0.19 -1.68 -14.20
CA ASP A 30 1.15 -0.81 -14.88
C ASP A 30 0.73 0.66 -14.86
N ASP A 31 -0.57 0.91 -14.81
CA ASP A 31 -1.14 2.26 -14.76
C ASP A 31 -1.50 2.72 -13.33
N PHE A 32 -0.92 2.07 -12.33
CA PHE A 32 -1.18 2.38 -10.93
C PHE A 32 -0.93 3.86 -10.61
N VAL A 33 -1.81 4.43 -9.78
CA VAL A 33 -1.63 5.77 -9.21
C VAL A 33 -1.89 5.73 -7.72
N CYS A 34 -1.15 6.52 -6.97
CA CYS A 34 -1.35 6.70 -5.54
C CYS A 34 -1.83 8.13 -5.30
N ILE A 35 -2.93 8.27 -4.55
CA ILE A 35 -3.52 9.58 -4.27
C ILE A 35 -3.46 9.81 -2.76
N SER A 36 -2.77 10.86 -2.34
CA SER A 36 -2.63 11.20 -0.92
C SER A 36 -3.87 11.95 -0.41
N SER A 37 -3.95 12.09 0.91
CA SER A 37 -5.01 12.87 1.56
C SER A 37 -5.00 14.35 1.16
N LYS A 38 -3.88 14.83 0.63
CA LYS A 38 -3.73 16.21 0.11
C LYS A 38 -4.07 16.31 -1.36
N ASN A 39 -4.65 15.26 -1.93
CA ASN A 39 -5.00 15.17 -3.34
C ASN A 39 -3.78 15.26 -4.29
N GLU A 40 -2.63 14.83 -3.79
CA GLU A 40 -1.41 14.72 -4.60
C GLU A 40 -1.34 13.34 -5.21
N THR A 41 -0.95 13.26 -6.47
CA THR A 41 -0.89 12.01 -7.22
C THR A 41 0.55 11.59 -7.46
N GLN A 42 0.86 10.31 -7.20
CA GLN A 42 2.14 9.69 -7.52
C GLN A 42 1.94 8.57 -8.53
N THR A 43 2.86 8.46 -9.47
CA THR A 43 2.88 7.33 -10.40
C THR A 43 3.37 6.07 -9.68
N LYS A 44 3.22 4.91 -10.36
CA LYS A 44 3.73 3.64 -9.84
C LYS A 44 5.23 3.75 -9.52
N ASP A 45 6.03 4.28 -10.44
CA ASP A 45 7.48 4.39 -10.25
C ASP A 45 7.85 5.29 -9.07
N GLU A 46 7.17 6.41 -8.92
CA GLU A 46 7.39 7.33 -7.81
C GLU A 46 7.06 6.68 -6.47
N MET A 47 5.95 5.97 -6.39
CA MET A 47 5.53 5.29 -5.17
C MET A 47 6.50 4.14 -4.82
N LEU A 48 6.96 3.38 -5.82
CA LEU A 48 7.90 2.28 -5.60
C LEU A 48 9.25 2.80 -5.12
N GLU A 49 9.71 3.94 -5.63
CA GLU A 49 10.94 4.57 -5.18
C GLU A 49 10.83 4.98 -3.71
N TRP A 50 9.71 5.57 -3.32
CA TRP A 50 9.46 5.93 -1.93
C TRP A 50 9.44 4.68 -1.02
N VAL A 51 8.74 3.63 -1.43
CA VAL A 51 8.64 2.38 -0.66
C VAL A 51 10.01 1.76 -0.43
N GLY A 52 10.85 1.74 -1.46
CA GLY A 52 12.18 1.14 -1.36
C GLY A 52 13.15 1.92 -0.48
N SER A 53 12.86 3.19 -0.19
CA SER A 53 13.74 4.06 0.61
C SER A 53 13.17 4.41 1.99
N PHE A 54 11.91 4.09 2.26
CA PHE A 54 11.28 4.43 3.54
C PHE A 54 11.79 3.54 4.67
N GLU A 55 12.32 4.17 5.71
CA GLU A 55 12.79 3.48 6.91
C GLU A 55 11.69 3.50 7.96
N GLY A 56 10.80 2.52 7.90
CA GLY A 56 9.67 2.45 8.80
C GLY A 56 8.93 1.13 8.69
N ARG A 57 7.79 1.07 9.35
CA ARG A 57 6.94 -0.12 9.34
C ARG A 57 5.48 0.25 9.31
N ILE A 58 4.65 -0.69 8.86
CA ILE A 58 3.21 -0.62 8.98
C ILE A 58 2.73 -1.77 9.87
N ASP A 59 1.63 -1.53 10.60
CA ASP A 59 1.15 -2.48 11.61
C ASP A 59 -0.36 -2.28 11.81
N ASP A 60 -0.96 -3.06 12.71
CA ASP A 60 -2.38 -2.93 13.09
C ASP A 60 -3.31 -2.95 11.89
N PHE A 61 -3.15 -3.95 11.03
CA PHE A 61 -3.96 -4.09 9.82
C PHE A 61 -5.41 -4.39 10.17
N LYS A 62 -6.33 -3.60 9.62
CA LYS A 62 -7.75 -3.81 9.80
C LYS A 62 -8.48 -3.63 8.47
N THR A 63 -9.14 -4.69 8.01
CA THR A 63 -9.97 -4.65 6.82
C THR A 63 -11.36 -4.20 7.20
N LEU A 64 -11.84 -3.12 6.60
CA LEU A 64 -13.19 -2.60 6.82
C LEU A 64 -14.18 -3.11 5.78
N TYR A 65 -13.73 -3.23 4.53
CA TYR A 65 -14.53 -3.73 3.44
C TYR A 65 -13.62 -4.20 2.30
N GLU A 66 -13.98 -5.32 1.68
CA GLU A 66 -13.25 -5.77 0.48
C GLU A 66 -14.17 -6.59 -0.42
N ASN A 67 -13.94 -6.45 -1.73
CA ASN A 67 -14.58 -7.27 -2.75
C ASN A 67 -13.62 -7.37 -3.96
N ASP A 68 -14.13 -7.80 -5.11
CA ASP A 68 -13.31 -7.97 -6.31
C ASP A 68 -12.87 -6.65 -6.94
N GLU A 69 -13.42 -5.52 -6.52
CA GLU A 69 -13.17 -4.21 -7.12
C GLU A 69 -12.44 -3.25 -6.20
N VAL A 70 -12.64 -3.37 -4.89
CA VAL A 70 -12.07 -2.40 -3.92
C VAL A 70 -11.58 -3.10 -2.66
N LEU A 71 -10.59 -2.47 -2.04
CA LEU A 71 -10.09 -2.82 -0.71
C LEU A 71 -10.14 -1.56 0.15
N VAL A 72 -10.77 -1.64 1.31
CA VAL A 72 -10.84 -0.51 2.26
C VAL A 72 -10.39 -1.00 3.63
N GLY A 73 -9.53 -0.26 4.26
CA GLY A 73 -9.06 -0.63 5.58
C GLY A 73 -8.22 0.44 6.23
N THR A 74 -7.65 0.09 7.38
CA THR A 74 -6.76 0.97 8.12
C THR A 74 -5.51 0.23 8.53
N HIS A 75 -4.44 0.96 8.74
CA HIS A 75 -3.21 0.46 9.34
C HIS A 75 -2.48 1.60 10.02
N SER A 76 -1.58 1.25 10.93
CA SER A 76 -0.66 2.24 11.49
C SER A 76 0.59 2.31 10.61
N VAL A 77 1.24 3.46 10.58
CA VAL A 77 2.52 3.65 9.92
C VAL A 77 3.42 4.47 10.84
N SER A 78 4.67 4.06 10.97
CA SER A 78 5.64 4.79 11.77
C SER A 78 7.02 4.67 11.14
N ALA A 79 7.77 5.77 11.17
CA ALA A 79 9.19 5.72 10.82
C ALA A 79 9.97 5.19 12.02
N TYR A 80 11.09 4.48 11.77
CA TYR A 80 11.92 3.97 12.86
C TYR A 80 12.49 5.08 13.73
N SER A 81 12.64 6.28 13.17
CA SER A 81 13.14 7.44 13.90
C SER A 81 12.05 8.20 14.69
N ASP A 82 10.80 7.77 14.57
CA ASP A 82 9.66 8.45 15.19
C ASP A 82 8.95 7.50 16.14
N GLU A 83 8.67 7.96 17.36
CA GLU A 83 7.99 7.16 18.38
C GLU A 83 6.47 7.14 18.19
N GLN A 84 5.93 8.05 17.36
CA GLN A 84 4.50 8.14 17.15
C GLN A 84 4.09 7.48 15.84
N ALA A 85 3.12 6.58 15.93
CA ALA A 85 2.51 5.98 14.76
C ALA A 85 1.31 6.82 14.30
N SER A 86 1.14 6.92 12.98
CA SER A 86 -0.04 7.53 12.39
C SER A 86 -1.00 6.44 11.92
N ILE A 87 -2.29 6.70 12.02
CA ILE A 87 -3.31 5.80 11.49
C ILE A 87 -3.66 6.26 10.08
N VAL A 88 -3.58 5.34 9.13
CA VAL A 88 -3.90 5.60 7.73
C VAL A 88 -5.12 4.79 7.35
N MET A 89 -6.10 5.45 6.73
CA MET A 89 -7.22 4.78 6.08
C MET A 89 -6.93 4.76 4.58
N PHE A 90 -7.03 3.60 3.97
CA PHE A 90 -6.78 3.46 2.54
C PHE A 90 -8.02 2.99 1.80
N PHE A 91 -8.12 3.39 0.55
CA PHE A 91 -9.12 2.92 -0.39
C PHE A 91 -8.39 2.53 -1.67
N ALA A 92 -8.31 1.24 -1.95
CA ALA A 92 -7.61 0.74 -3.12
C ALA A 92 -8.61 0.19 -4.14
N THR A 93 -8.39 0.48 -5.41
CA THR A 93 -9.19 -0.12 -6.48
C THR A 93 -8.40 -1.24 -7.16
N LEU A 94 -9.12 -2.27 -7.58
CA LEU A 94 -8.54 -3.42 -8.26
C LEU A 94 -8.91 -3.40 -9.73
N LYS A 95 -8.00 -3.90 -10.57
CA LYS A 95 -8.20 -3.96 -12.01
C LYS A 95 -7.90 -5.35 -12.51
N GLY A 96 -8.88 -5.95 -13.24
CA GLY A 96 -8.68 -7.24 -13.88
C GLY A 96 -8.10 -8.26 -12.92
N TYR A 97 -7.18 -9.04 -13.28
CA TYR A 97 -6.60 -10.20 -12.59
C TYR A 97 -6.06 -9.96 -11.17
N GLY A 98 -6.71 -9.08 -10.41
CA GLY A 98 -6.32 -8.84 -9.02
C GLY A 98 -5.13 -7.91 -8.85
N LYS A 99 -4.87 -7.05 -9.83
CA LYS A 99 -3.86 -6.00 -9.69
C LYS A 99 -4.47 -4.75 -9.09
N ILE A 100 -3.71 -4.08 -8.23
CA ILE A 100 -4.12 -2.83 -7.61
C ILE A 100 -3.88 -1.69 -8.61
N SER A 101 -4.91 -0.93 -8.93
CA SER A 101 -4.82 0.18 -9.90
C SER A 101 -4.77 1.56 -9.24
N SER A 102 -5.17 1.67 -7.97
CA SER A 102 -5.01 2.91 -7.20
C SER A 102 -4.95 2.59 -5.71
N TRP A 103 -4.46 3.55 -4.96
CA TRP A 103 -4.32 3.41 -3.51
C TRP A 103 -4.46 4.77 -2.80
#